data_e07a1cf663be8f973394c47b65813910
#
_entry.id   e07a1cf663be8f973394c47b65813910
#
_cell.length_a   1.000
_cell.length_b   1.000
_cell.length_c   1.000
_cell.angle_alpha   90.00
_cell.angle_beta   90.00
_cell.angle_gamma   90.00
#
_symmetry.space_group_name_H-M   'P 1'
#
loop_
_entity.id
_entity.type
_entity.pdbx_description
1 polymer ?
#
loop_
_entity_poly.entity_id
_entity_poly.type
_entity_poly.pdbx_seq_one_letter_code
_entity_poly.pdbx_strand_id
1 'polypeptide(L)'
;MDKLKLSAYEIIEVRKIADIESMGYILRHKKSGARVCVISNEDDNKVFSIGFRTPPEDETGVPHIIEHTTLCGSDKFPVKDPFIELAKGSLNTFLNAMTYPEKTLYPVASYNERDFKNLMEVYLDAVFHPNITKYKEIFMQEGWHYELESEDAPLTINGVVYNEMKGAYSSPDEVLETAIMETLFPDNTYSKNSGGNPEKIPELTYENYLAFYHKYYHPCNSYIYLYGDMDIEERLTWLDEEYLSHYDANEVEVHSQIQLQKPFDAVVSERRTYPVSYTHLRAHETRSNLV
;
A
#
# COMPACT_ATOMS: atom_id res chain seq x y z
N MET A 1 -17.98 -7.13 -31.61
CA MET A 1 -16.95 -6.98 -30.56
C MET A 1 -15.66 -7.56 -31.10
N ASP A 2 -14.72 -6.74 -31.50
CA ASP A 2 -13.41 -7.22 -31.88
C ASP A 2 -12.75 -7.84 -30.66
N LYS A 3 -12.22 -9.07 -30.84
CA LYS A 3 -11.49 -9.74 -29.76
C LYS A 3 -10.17 -9.02 -29.58
N LEU A 4 -9.90 -8.53 -28.37
CA LEU A 4 -8.58 -8.00 -27.99
C LEU A 4 -7.48 -9.01 -28.37
N LYS A 5 -6.45 -8.52 -29.06
CA LYS A 5 -5.31 -9.33 -29.51
C LYS A 5 -4.18 -9.27 -28.48
N LEU A 6 -4.38 -9.93 -27.35
CA LEU A 6 -3.46 -9.93 -26.20
C LEU A 6 -2.89 -11.33 -25.98
N SER A 7 -1.82 -11.67 -26.69
CA SER A 7 -1.20 -13.01 -26.62
C SER A 7 -0.66 -13.36 -25.23
N ALA A 8 -0.11 -12.38 -24.50
CA ALA A 8 0.45 -12.54 -23.17
C ALA A 8 -0.61 -12.70 -22.05
N TYR A 9 -1.88 -12.40 -22.35
CA TYR A 9 -2.95 -12.42 -21.36
C TYR A 9 -3.99 -13.50 -21.66
N GLU A 10 -4.58 -14.04 -20.60
CA GLU A 10 -5.81 -14.79 -20.61
C GLU A 10 -6.96 -13.86 -20.25
N ILE A 11 -7.99 -13.78 -21.08
CA ILE A 11 -9.21 -13.01 -20.82
C ILE A 11 -10.15 -13.93 -20.03
N ILE A 12 -10.37 -13.61 -18.75
CA ILE A 12 -11.19 -14.41 -17.82
C ILE A 12 -12.66 -14.00 -17.97
N GLU A 13 -12.93 -12.70 -18.01
CA GLU A 13 -14.30 -12.17 -18.10
C GLU A 13 -14.33 -10.89 -18.93
N VAL A 14 -15.41 -10.71 -19.70
CA VAL A 14 -15.75 -9.45 -20.37
C VAL A 14 -17.21 -9.15 -20.06
N ARG A 15 -17.48 -7.99 -19.50
CA ARG A 15 -18.82 -7.59 -19.09
C ARG A 15 -19.12 -6.13 -19.44
N LYS A 16 -20.33 -5.89 -19.97
CA LYS A 16 -20.85 -4.52 -20.06
C LYS A 16 -21.35 -4.07 -18.68
N ILE A 17 -20.89 -2.92 -18.21
CA ILE A 17 -21.29 -2.29 -16.94
C ILE A 17 -22.17 -1.09 -17.31
N ALA A 18 -23.48 -1.34 -17.36
CA ALA A 18 -24.44 -0.36 -17.89
C ALA A 18 -24.53 0.90 -17.03
N ASP A 19 -24.42 0.78 -15.71
CA ASP A 19 -24.57 1.87 -14.76
C ASP A 19 -23.50 2.98 -14.90
N ILE A 20 -22.36 2.63 -15.47
CA ILE A 20 -21.23 3.56 -15.73
C ILE A 20 -20.84 3.57 -17.21
N GLU A 21 -21.70 3.11 -18.09
CA GLU A 21 -21.54 3.09 -19.55
C GLU A 21 -20.20 2.53 -20.02
N SER A 22 -19.66 1.51 -19.33
CA SER A 22 -18.31 0.99 -19.49
C SER A 22 -18.29 -0.47 -19.96
N MET A 23 -17.13 -0.89 -20.48
CA MET A 23 -16.79 -2.31 -20.69
C MET A 23 -15.74 -2.72 -19.65
N GLY A 24 -16.05 -3.75 -18.87
CA GLY A 24 -15.14 -4.36 -17.90
C GLY A 24 -14.44 -5.57 -18.49
N TYR A 25 -13.14 -5.68 -18.24
CA TYR A 25 -12.31 -6.82 -18.61
C TYR A 25 -11.57 -7.31 -17.38
N ILE A 26 -11.65 -8.60 -17.09
CA ILE A 26 -10.80 -9.27 -16.11
C ILE A 26 -9.82 -10.15 -16.87
N LEU A 27 -8.53 -9.89 -16.68
CA LEU A 27 -7.47 -10.60 -17.36
C LEU A 27 -6.45 -11.15 -16.36
N ARG A 28 -5.69 -12.14 -16.80
CA ARG A 28 -4.52 -12.66 -16.08
C ARG A 28 -3.34 -12.72 -17.03
N HIS A 29 -2.23 -12.14 -16.61
CA HIS A 29 -0.98 -12.27 -17.34
C HIS A 29 -0.43 -13.71 -17.20
N LYS A 30 -0.20 -14.39 -18.32
CA LYS A 30 0.06 -15.84 -18.33
C LYS A 30 1.36 -16.22 -17.64
N LYS A 31 2.44 -15.46 -17.86
CA LYS A 31 3.75 -15.77 -17.32
C LYS A 31 3.86 -15.33 -15.85
N SER A 32 3.61 -14.08 -15.56
CA SER A 32 3.81 -13.52 -14.21
C SER A 32 2.66 -13.79 -13.24
N GLY A 33 1.49 -14.21 -13.74
CA GLY A 33 0.30 -14.43 -12.92
C GLY A 33 -0.42 -13.16 -12.45
N ALA A 34 0.03 -11.97 -12.86
CA ALA A 34 -0.58 -10.69 -12.49
C ALA A 34 -2.07 -10.65 -12.87
N ARG A 35 -2.91 -10.13 -11.98
CA ARG A 35 -4.35 -9.93 -12.21
C ARG A 35 -4.58 -8.52 -12.70
N VAL A 36 -5.32 -8.37 -13.78
CA VAL A 36 -5.60 -7.07 -14.38
C VAL A 36 -7.11 -6.88 -14.53
N CYS A 37 -7.60 -5.74 -14.04
CA CYS A 37 -8.95 -5.28 -14.26
C CYS A 37 -8.91 -4.00 -15.10
N VAL A 38 -9.62 -3.97 -16.21
CA VAL A 38 -9.76 -2.78 -17.06
C VAL A 38 -11.22 -2.39 -17.12
N ILE A 39 -11.50 -1.14 -16.80
CA ILE A 39 -12.82 -0.50 -17.01
C ILE A 39 -12.65 0.55 -18.10
N SER A 40 -13.06 0.19 -19.31
CA SER A 40 -12.93 1.04 -20.51
C SER A 40 -14.21 1.82 -20.75
N ASN A 41 -14.09 3.14 -20.92
CA ASN A 41 -15.16 4.08 -21.22
C ASN A 41 -14.60 5.32 -21.92
N GLU A 42 -15.40 6.37 -22.06
CA GLU A 42 -15.02 7.65 -22.71
C GLU A 42 -14.53 8.73 -21.70
N ASP A 43 -14.25 8.36 -20.45
CA ASP A 43 -13.72 9.29 -19.45
C ASP A 43 -12.24 9.56 -19.73
N ASP A 44 -11.90 10.80 -19.98
CA ASP A 44 -10.53 11.23 -20.27
C ASP A 44 -9.65 11.30 -19.02
N ASN A 45 -10.23 11.25 -17.79
CA ASN A 45 -9.48 11.12 -16.55
C ASN A 45 -9.06 9.68 -16.30
N LYS A 46 -7.95 9.29 -16.86
CA LYS A 46 -7.42 7.92 -16.80
C LYS A 46 -6.89 7.61 -15.41
N VAL A 47 -7.17 6.40 -14.92
CA VAL A 47 -6.68 5.91 -13.63
C VAL A 47 -5.86 4.64 -13.84
N PHE A 48 -4.72 4.58 -13.17
CA PHE A 48 -3.93 3.38 -12.96
C PHE A 48 -3.79 3.14 -11.46
N SER A 49 -3.86 1.88 -11.06
CA SER A 49 -3.45 1.48 -9.71
C SER A 49 -2.79 0.12 -9.76
N ILE A 50 -1.70 -0.05 -9.04
CA ILE A 50 -1.17 -1.35 -8.72
C ILE A 50 -1.26 -1.57 -7.21
N GLY A 51 -1.72 -2.74 -6.80
CA GLY A 51 -1.82 -3.11 -5.40
C GLY A 51 -1.31 -4.51 -5.14
N PHE A 52 -0.84 -4.73 -3.94
CA PHE A 52 -0.37 -6.03 -3.47
C PHE A 52 -1.13 -6.42 -2.21
N ARG A 53 -1.36 -7.71 -2.00
CA ARG A 53 -1.74 -8.19 -0.69
C ARG A 53 -0.52 -8.21 0.20
N THR A 54 -0.58 -7.47 1.31
CA THR A 54 0.53 -7.25 2.24
C THR A 54 0.09 -7.49 3.69
N PRO A 55 -0.46 -8.67 4.03
CA PRO A 55 -0.94 -8.94 5.38
C PRO A 55 0.25 -8.92 6.37
N PRO A 56 0.25 -8.04 7.40
CA PRO A 56 1.29 -8.03 8.41
C PRO A 56 1.21 -9.28 9.31
N GLU A 57 2.38 -9.75 9.73
CA GLU A 57 2.52 -10.87 10.67
C GLU A 57 2.73 -10.37 12.11
N ASP A 58 3.17 -9.12 12.24
CA ASP A 58 3.44 -8.41 13.49
C ASP A 58 2.99 -6.94 13.41
N GLU A 59 3.35 -6.15 14.42
CA GLU A 59 2.98 -4.74 14.53
C GLU A 59 4.15 -3.79 14.25
N THR A 60 5.21 -4.26 13.57
CA THR A 60 6.38 -3.43 13.23
C THR A 60 6.10 -2.39 12.14
N GLY A 61 4.90 -2.42 11.52
CA GLY A 61 4.53 -1.48 10.48
C GLY A 61 5.27 -1.68 9.16
N VAL A 62 5.80 -2.88 8.93
CA VAL A 62 6.58 -3.18 7.72
C VAL A 62 5.83 -2.89 6.42
N PRO A 63 4.48 -3.12 6.27
CA PRO A 63 3.77 -2.73 5.06
C PRO A 63 3.78 -1.23 4.81
N HIS A 64 3.61 -0.41 5.85
CA HIS A 64 3.60 1.04 5.80
C HIS A 64 4.98 1.61 5.47
N ILE A 65 6.02 1.07 6.11
CA ILE A 65 7.41 1.48 5.84
C ILE A 65 7.79 1.14 4.38
N ILE A 66 7.35 0.00 3.84
CA ILE A 66 7.58 -0.35 2.44
C ILE A 66 6.82 0.60 1.50
N GLU A 67 5.59 0.97 1.83
CA GLU A 67 4.83 1.94 1.05
C GLU A 67 5.62 3.24 0.86
N HIS A 68 6.12 3.83 1.95
CA HIS A 68 6.95 5.04 1.90
C HIS A 68 8.24 4.82 1.11
N THR A 69 8.97 3.77 1.43
CA THR A 69 10.33 3.54 0.92
C THR A 69 10.40 3.17 -0.55
N THR A 70 9.40 2.46 -1.10
CA THR A 70 9.34 2.15 -2.54
C THR A 70 9.25 3.42 -3.39
N LEU A 71 8.68 4.49 -2.87
CA LEU A 71 8.57 5.79 -3.55
C LEU A 71 9.83 6.69 -3.39
N CYS A 72 10.87 6.22 -2.70
CA CYS A 72 12.12 6.94 -2.48
C CYS A 72 13.19 6.68 -3.56
N GLY A 73 12.76 6.42 -4.80
CA GLY A 73 13.61 6.19 -5.96
C GLY A 73 13.73 4.74 -6.40
N SER A 74 13.99 4.57 -7.67
CA SER A 74 14.00 3.28 -8.36
C SER A 74 15.09 3.21 -9.42
N ASP A 75 15.21 2.10 -10.13
CA ASP A 75 16.26 1.87 -11.11
C ASP A 75 16.22 2.87 -12.27
N LYS A 76 15.03 3.10 -12.85
CA LYS A 76 14.83 4.07 -13.93
C LYS A 76 14.79 5.50 -13.41
N PHE A 77 14.35 5.71 -12.17
CA PHE A 77 14.16 7.02 -11.56
C PHE A 77 14.97 7.15 -10.25
N PRO A 78 16.32 7.26 -10.33
CA PRO A 78 17.20 7.23 -9.18
C PRO A 78 17.28 8.59 -8.45
N VAL A 79 16.18 9.33 -8.42
CA VAL A 79 16.05 10.58 -7.66
C VAL A 79 15.61 10.29 -6.23
N LYS A 80 15.98 11.15 -5.29
CA LYS A 80 15.74 10.92 -3.85
C LYS A 80 14.25 10.80 -3.52
N ASP A 81 13.40 11.57 -4.22
CA ASP A 81 11.96 11.65 -3.93
C ASP A 81 11.17 11.90 -5.21
N PRO A 82 11.02 10.88 -6.07
CA PRO A 82 10.27 11.00 -7.32
C PRO A 82 8.79 11.34 -7.08
N PHE A 83 8.22 10.92 -5.93
CA PHE A 83 6.83 11.23 -5.58
C PHE A 83 6.60 12.75 -5.44
N ILE A 84 7.47 13.45 -4.71
CA ILE A 84 7.37 14.90 -4.54
C ILE A 84 7.60 15.64 -5.87
N GLU A 85 8.52 15.14 -6.71
CA GLU A 85 8.75 15.73 -8.03
C GLU A 85 7.53 15.56 -8.94
N LEU A 86 6.87 14.41 -8.92
CA LEU A 86 5.60 14.18 -9.63
C LEU A 86 4.46 15.05 -9.08
N ALA A 87 4.33 15.16 -7.77
CA ALA A 87 3.29 15.98 -7.15
C ALA A 87 3.39 17.45 -7.54
N LYS A 88 4.63 17.96 -7.80
CA LYS A 88 4.88 19.36 -8.20
C LYS A 88 4.87 19.56 -9.70
N GLY A 89 5.30 18.57 -10.47
CA GLY A 89 5.65 18.74 -11.90
C GLY A 89 4.76 18.03 -12.89
N SER A 90 3.93 17.06 -12.47
CA SER A 90 3.03 16.33 -13.36
C SER A 90 1.65 17.01 -13.48
N LEU A 91 0.87 16.55 -14.46
CA LEU A 91 -0.53 16.96 -14.67
C LEU A 91 -1.50 16.00 -13.95
N ASN A 92 -1.05 15.37 -12.87
CA ASN A 92 -1.85 14.42 -12.13
C ASN A 92 -3.14 15.07 -11.60
N THR A 93 -4.23 14.30 -11.63
CA THR A 93 -5.48 14.63 -10.96
C THR A 93 -5.62 13.89 -9.63
N PHE A 94 -4.84 12.81 -9.48
CA PHE A 94 -4.71 12.06 -8.25
C PHE A 94 -3.33 11.39 -8.19
N LEU A 95 -2.69 11.47 -7.05
CA LEU A 95 -1.38 10.86 -6.79
C LEU A 95 -1.33 10.47 -5.32
N ASN A 96 -1.20 9.17 -5.01
CA ASN A 96 -1.14 8.69 -3.64
C ASN A 96 -0.48 7.31 -3.54
N ALA A 97 -0.20 6.89 -2.31
CA ALA A 97 0.01 5.52 -1.89
C ALA A 97 -0.77 5.29 -0.60
N MET A 98 -1.22 4.07 -0.35
CA MET A 98 -2.12 3.80 0.77
C MET A 98 -1.90 2.39 1.31
N THR A 99 -1.58 2.28 2.59
CA THR A 99 -1.53 1.02 3.32
C THR A 99 -2.85 0.77 4.06
N TYR A 100 -3.45 -0.37 3.76
CA TYR A 100 -4.64 -0.91 4.42
C TYR A 100 -4.25 -2.11 5.30
N PRO A 101 -5.16 -2.64 6.12
CA PRO A 101 -4.83 -3.75 7.02
C PRO A 101 -4.22 -4.99 6.35
N GLU A 102 -4.55 -5.25 5.07
CA GLU A 102 -4.11 -6.46 4.38
C GLU A 102 -3.59 -6.22 2.96
N LYS A 103 -3.50 -4.95 2.52
CA LYS A 103 -3.04 -4.60 1.17
C LYS A 103 -2.41 -3.22 1.14
N THR A 104 -1.56 -2.99 0.15
CA THR A 104 -0.97 -1.68 -0.16
C THR A 104 -1.28 -1.32 -1.60
N LEU A 105 -1.77 -0.11 -1.85
CA LEU A 105 -2.20 0.38 -3.15
C LEU A 105 -1.41 1.60 -3.57
N TYR A 106 -1.11 1.69 -4.86
CA TYR A 106 -0.37 2.78 -5.50
C TYR A 106 -1.19 3.34 -6.67
N PRO A 107 -2.16 4.22 -6.42
CA PRO A 107 -3.03 4.80 -7.44
C PRO A 107 -2.50 6.12 -7.98
N VAL A 108 -2.70 6.33 -9.29
CA VAL A 108 -2.45 7.60 -9.99
C VAL A 108 -3.54 7.87 -11.01
N ALA A 109 -3.80 9.15 -11.30
CA ALA A 109 -4.72 9.56 -12.34
C ALA A 109 -4.24 10.82 -13.07
N SER A 110 -4.54 10.91 -14.37
CA SER A 110 -4.28 12.09 -15.19
C SER A 110 -5.20 12.15 -16.40
N TYR A 111 -5.60 13.37 -16.80
CA TYR A 111 -6.28 13.62 -18.07
C TYR A 111 -5.32 13.52 -19.26
N ASN A 112 -4.05 13.81 -19.08
CA ASN A 112 -3.06 13.86 -20.14
C ASN A 112 -2.47 12.46 -20.39
N GLU A 113 -2.59 11.98 -21.63
CA GLU A 113 -2.15 10.64 -22.02
C GLU A 113 -0.65 10.39 -21.78
N ARG A 114 0.19 11.37 -22.12
CA ARG A 114 1.64 11.26 -21.94
C ARG A 114 2.03 11.28 -20.45
N ASP A 115 1.38 12.16 -19.70
CA ASP A 115 1.60 12.26 -18.26
C ASP A 115 1.12 10.98 -17.54
N PHE A 116 -0.05 10.47 -17.92
CA PHE A 116 -0.57 9.20 -17.40
C PHE A 116 0.39 8.04 -17.63
N LYS A 117 0.98 7.91 -18.83
CA LYS A 117 1.99 6.89 -19.12
C LYS A 117 3.24 7.06 -18.26
N ASN A 118 3.73 8.29 -18.09
CA ASN A 118 4.88 8.59 -17.24
C ASN A 118 4.59 8.23 -15.77
N LEU A 119 3.41 8.58 -15.26
CA LEU A 119 2.99 8.24 -13.90
C LEU A 119 2.94 6.72 -13.69
N MET A 120 2.36 5.99 -14.64
CA MET A 120 2.36 4.52 -14.61
C MET A 120 3.78 3.96 -14.56
N GLU A 121 4.68 4.47 -15.41
CA GLU A 121 6.06 3.99 -15.49
C GLU A 121 6.82 4.23 -14.18
N VAL A 122 6.69 5.43 -13.59
CA VAL A 122 7.33 5.76 -12.32
C VAL A 122 6.83 4.83 -11.21
N TYR A 123 5.52 4.60 -11.12
CA TYR A 123 4.94 3.77 -10.07
C TYR A 123 5.26 2.27 -10.24
N LEU A 124 5.25 1.77 -11.48
CA LEU A 124 5.64 0.39 -11.76
C LEU A 124 7.12 0.15 -11.44
N ASP A 125 7.99 1.07 -11.84
CA ASP A 125 9.41 0.93 -11.53
C ASP A 125 9.68 1.08 -10.02
N ALA A 126 8.96 1.97 -9.34
CA ALA A 126 9.04 2.15 -7.90
C ALA A 126 8.69 0.88 -7.13
N VAL A 127 7.63 0.17 -7.50
CA VAL A 127 7.20 -1.03 -6.77
C VAL A 127 7.97 -2.30 -7.17
N PHE A 128 8.50 -2.39 -8.38
CA PHE A 128 9.20 -3.57 -8.87
C PHE A 128 10.73 -3.48 -8.78
N HIS A 129 11.28 -2.28 -8.86
CA HIS A 129 12.73 -2.05 -8.87
C HIS A 129 13.15 -0.91 -7.92
N PRO A 130 12.63 -0.86 -6.67
CA PRO A 130 12.96 0.22 -5.75
C PRO A 130 14.42 0.16 -5.30
N ASN A 131 14.99 1.31 -4.99
CA ASN A 131 16.36 1.42 -4.50
C ASN A 131 16.56 0.93 -3.05
N ILE A 132 15.52 0.42 -2.40
CA ILE A 132 15.56 -0.08 -1.02
C ILE A 132 16.54 -1.22 -0.78
N THR A 133 16.81 -2.01 -1.81
CA THR A 133 17.80 -3.10 -1.73
C THR A 133 19.25 -2.63 -1.86
N LYS A 134 19.45 -1.39 -2.37
CA LYS A 134 20.76 -0.80 -2.61
C LYS A 134 21.20 0.12 -1.48
N TYR A 135 20.23 0.84 -0.89
CA TYR A 135 20.49 1.90 0.09
C TYR A 135 19.68 1.66 1.37
N LYS A 136 20.34 1.12 2.39
CA LYS A 136 19.73 0.92 3.73
C LYS A 136 19.26 2.22 4.36
N GLU A 137 19.85 3.33 3.98
CA GLU A 137 19.53 4.67 4.47
C GLU A 137 18.09 5.06 4.19
N ILE A 138 17.48 4.55 3.11
CA ILE A 138 16.07 4.75 2.80
C ILE A 138 15.18 4.16 3.90
N PHE A 139 15.46 2.91 4.30
CA PHE A 139 14.77 2.26 5.41
C PHE A 139 14.97 3.04 6.73
N MET A 140 16.19 3.51 7.00
CA MET A 140 16.49 4.26 8.23
C MET A 140 15.77 5.60 8.25
N GLN A 141 15.69 6.32 7.13
CA GLN A 141 15.03 7.61 7.03
C GLN A 141 13.51 7.46 7.18
N GLU A 142 12.89 6.57 6.41
CA GLU A 142 11.43 6.44 6.37
C GLU A 142 10.89 5.58 7.51
N GLY A 143 11.57 4.50 7.88
CA GLY A 143 11.14 3.59 8.94
C GLY A 143 11.52 4.11 10.32
N TRP A 144 12.74 3.76 10.75
CA TRP A 144 13.26 4.19 12.05
C TRP A 144 14.79 4.08 12.13
N HIS A 145 15.40 4.89 12.99
CA HIS A 145 16.81 4.83 13.35
C HIS A 145 17.05 5.44 14.73
N TYR A 146 18.20 5.14 15.32
CA TYR A 146 18.67 5.87 16.51
C TYR A 146 19.26 7.21 16.11
N GLU A 147 18.88 8.26 16.82
CA GLU A 147 19.36 9.61 16.61
C GLU A 147 20.02 10.15 17.89
N LEU A 148 21.18 10.78 17.70
CA LEU A 148 21.93 11.47 18.74
C LEU A 148 22.25 12.88 18.26
N GLU A 149 21.52 13.88 18.75
CA GLU A 149 21.69 15.28 18.32
C GLU A 149 23.02 15.88 18.74
N SER A 150 23.57 15.45 19.88
CA SER A 150 24.89 15.86 20.39
C SER A 150 25.44 14.79 21.34
N GLU A 151 26.74 14.87 21.68
CA GLU A 151 27.38 13.92 22.58
C GLU A 151 26.71 13.83 23.97
N ASP A 152 26.10 14.90 24.42
CA ASP A 152 25.43 14.99 25.73
C ASP A 152 23.91 14.79 25.64
N ALA A 153 23.36 14.66 24.45
CA ALA A 153 21.91 14.46 24.26
C ALA A 153 21.50 13.01 24.58
N PRO A 154 20.26 12.78 25.03
CA PRO A 154 19.75 11.43 25.14
C PRO A 154 19.61 10.78 23.75
N LEU A 155 19.89 9.49 23.69
CA LEU A 155 19.63 8.68 22.48
C LEU A 155 18.12 8.62 22.28
N THR A 156 17.67 8.98 21.07
CA THR A 156 16.25 8.97 20.69
C THR A 156 16.03 8.07 19.49
N ILE A 157 14.78 7.79 19.18
CA ILE A 157 14.36 7.09 17.97
C ILE A 157 13.66 8.09 17.07
N ASN A 158 14.03 8.11 15.79
CA ASN A 158 13.50 8.97 14.75
C ASN A 158 13.22 8.16 13.48
N GLY A 159 12.36 8.69 12.62
CA GLY A 159 11.95 8.11 11.35
C GLY A 159 10.59 8.66 10.94
N VAL A 160 10.32 8.74 9.63
CA VAL A 160 9.08 9.35 9.13
C VAL A 160 7.86 8.57 9.64
N VAL A 161 7.78 7.27 9.33
CA VAL A 161 6.67 6.40 9.75
C VAL A 161 6.63 6.26 11.28
N TYR A 162 7.78 6.12 11.93
CA TYR A 162 7.82 6.07 13.40
C TYR A 162 7.18 7.30 14.04
N ASN A 163 7.52 8.50 13.56
CA ASN A 163 6.99 9.75 14.10
C ASN A 163 5.50 9.94 13.78
N GLU A 164 5.09 9.55 12.57
CA GLU A 164 3.69 9.57 12.15
C GLU A 164 2.83 8.68 13.07
N MET A 165 3.24 7.43 13.26
CA MET A 165 2.52 6.49 14.11
C MET A 165 2.55 6.88 15.58
N LYS A 166 3.65 7.46 16.06
CA LYS A 166 3.70 8.05 17.41
C LYS A 166 2.68 9.18 17.57
N GLY A 167 2.47 9.98 16.52
CA GLY A 167 1.41 10.99 16.48
C GLY A 167 0.01 10.36 16.48
N ALA A 168 -0.24 9.34 15.66
CA ALA A 168 -1.52 8.64 15.59
C ALA A 168 -1.91 8.00 16.93
N TYR A 169 -1.00 7.31 17.58
CA TYR A 169 -1.20 6.68 18.89
C TYR A 169 -1.35 7.67 20.06
N SER A 170 -1.16 8.96 19.81
CA SER A 170 -1.53 10.00 20.77
C SER A 170 -3.03 10.27 20.85
N SER A 171 -3.83 9.69 19.94
CA SER A 171 -5.29 9.76 19.94
C SER A 171 -5.92 8.61 20.74
N PRO A 172 -6.88 8.88 21.64
CA PRO A 172 -7.62 7.83 22.34
C PRO A 172 -8.45 6.96 21.39
N ASP A 173 -8.90 7.53 20.26
CA ASP A 173 -9.69 6.82 19.26
C ASP A 173 -8.83 5.74 18.57
N GLU A 174 -7.58 6.03 18.25
CA GLU A 174 -6.65 5.04 17.66
C GLU A 174 -6.38 3.88 18.62
N VAL A 175 -6.19 4.17 19.92
CA VAL A 175 -6.01 3.12 20.93
C VAL A 175 -7.26 2.25 21.07
N LEU A 176 -8.44 2.86 20.98
CA LEU A 176 -9.72 2.14 21.01
C LEU A 176 -9.90 1.27 19.77
N GLU A 177 -9.64 1.81 18.58
CA GLU A 177 -9.79 1.09 17.31
C GLU A 177 -8.82 -0.11 17.25
N THR A 178 -7.56 0.08 17.62
CA THR A 178 -6.57 -0.98 17.74
C THR A 178 -7.06 -2.09 18.70
N ALA A 179 -7.54 -1.74 19.88
CA ALA A 179 -8.05 -2.71 20.86
C ALA A 179 -9.29 -3.47 20.34
N ILE A 180 -10.16 -2.81 19.57
CA ILE A 180 -11.32 -3.44 18.90
C ILE A 180 -10.84 -4.47 17.90
N MET A 181 -9.90 -4.12 17.02
CA MET A 181 -9.39 -5.02 15.99
C MET A 181 -8.64 -6.21 16.58
N GLU A 182 -7.78 -6.01 17.58
CA GLU A 182 -7.11 -7.07 18.33
C GLU A 182 -8.11 -8.05 18.97
N THR A 183 -9.19 -7.51 19.53
CA THR A 183 -10.21 -8.31 20.22
C THR A 183 -11.12 -9.06 19.25
N LEU A 184 -11.50 -8.44 18.13
CA LEU A 184 -12.40 -9.05 17.15
C LEU A 184 -11.73 -10.08 16.25
N PHE A 185 -10.43 -9.91 15.98
CA PHE A 185 -9.70 -10.72 15.00
C PHE A 185 -8.40 -11.34 15.53
N PRO A 186 -8.40 -11.97 16.75
CA PRO A 186 -7.17 -12.48 17.35
C PRO A 186 -6.48 -13.58 16.53
N ASP A 187 -7.20 -14.28 15.65
CA ASP A 187 -6.70 -15.44 14.89
C ASP A 187 -6.11 -15.05 13.52
N ASN A 188 -6.13 -13.78 13.12
CA ASN A 188 -5.67 -13.38 11.79
C ASN A 188 -4.98 -12.01 11.76
N THR A 189 -4.56 -11.58 10.57
CA THR A 189 -3.78 -10.36 10.35
C THR A 189 -4.48 -9.07 10.81
N TYR A 190 -5.82 -9.05 10.88
CA TYR A 190 -6.57 -7.85 11.31
C TYR A 190 -6.37 -7.50 12.79
N SER A 191 -5.80 -8.42 13.60
CA SER A 191 -5.33 -8.08 14.95
C SER A 191 -4.04 -7.27 14.96
N LYS A 192 -3.39 -7.07 13.81
CA LYS A 192 -2.13 -6.34 13.69
C LYS A 192 -2.37 -4.98 13.06
N ASN A 193 -1.72 -3.94 13.60
CA ASN A 193 -1.75 -2.61 12.99
C ASN A 193 -0.74 -2.57 11.83
N SER A 194 -1.24 -2.53 10.58
CA SER A 194 -0.39 -2.46 9.38
C SER A 194 0.41 -1.15 9.30
N GLY A 195 -0.08 -0.08 9.92
CA GLY A 195 0.63 1.20 10.05
C GLY A 195 1.84 1.11 10.99
N GLY A 196 1.78 0.22 11.96
CA GLY A 196 2.82 -0.04 12.95
C GLY A 196 2.52 0.56 14.33
N ASN A 197 2.86 -0.19 15.35
CA ASN A 197 2.83 0.25 16.73
C ASN A 197 4.17 0.93 17.05
N PRO A 198 4.20 2.19 17.53
CA PRO A 198 5.45 2.90 17.82
C PRO A 198 6.38 2.17 18.80
N GLU A 199 5.83 1.34 19.70
CA GLU A 199 6.62 0.52 20.61
C GLU A 199 7.25 -0.70 19.90
N LYS A 200 6.70 -1.11 18.74
CA LYS A 200 7.11 -2.29 17.97
C LYS A 200 7.90 -1.95 16.70
N ILE A 201 7.69 -0.80 16.11
CA ILE A 201 8.44 -0.34 14.93
C ILE A 201 9.96 -0.52 15.09
N PRO A 202 10.58 -0.18 16.26
CA PRO A 202 12.01 -0.36 16.44
C PRO A 202 12.50 -1.81 16.53
N GLU A 203 11.61 -2.79 16.55
CA GLU A 203 11.96 -4.21 16.48
C GLU A 203 12.17 -4.67 15.02
N LEU A 204 11.74 -3.89 14.03
CA LEU A 204 11.90 -4.22 12.61
C LEU A 204 13.37 -4.07 12.20
N THR A 205 13.96 -5.19 11.75
CA THR A 205 15.30 -5.18 11.17
C THR A 205 15.25 -4.95 9.66
N TYR A 206 16.35 -4.48 9.09
CA TYR A 206 16.44 -4.28 7.64
C TYR A 206 16.28 -5.60 6.86
N GLU A 207 16.78 -6.70 7.41
CA GLU A 207 16.65 -8.04 6.83
C GLU A 207 15.18 -8.49 6.77
N ASN A 208 14.42 -8.31 7.85
CA ASN A 208 12.99 -8.65 7.90
C ASN A 208 12.17 -7.75 6.97
N TYR A 209 12.53 -6.46 6.91
CA TYR A 209 11.93 -5.51 5.98
C TYR A 209 12.13 -5.94 4.51
N LEU A 210 13.35 -6.29 4.10
CA LEU A 210 13.60 -6.78 2.75
C LEU A 210 12.94 -8.13 2.48
N ALA A 211 12.90 -9.02 3.47
CA ALA A 211 12.23 -10.32 3.34
C ALA A 211 10.72 -10.13 3.07
N PHE A 212 10.07 -9.17 3.73
CA PHE A 212 8.67 -8.83 3.49
C PHE A 212 8.44 -8.28 2.08
N TYR A 213 9.30 -7.36 1.62
CA TYR A 213 9.24 -6.84 0.27
C TYR A 213 9.36 -7.97 -0.76
N HIS A 214 10.38 -8.79 -0.70
CA HIS A 214 10.59 -9.91 -1.63
C HIS A 214 9.47 -10.95 -1.60
N LYS A 215 8.81 -11.12 -0.45
CA LYS A 215 7.69 -12.05 -0.29
C LYS A 215 6.43 -11.57 -0.99
N TYR A 216 6.12 -10.28 -0.94
CA TYR A 216 4.81 -9.78 -1.35
C TYR A 216 4.80 -8.92 -2.61
N TYR A 217 5.92 -8.26 -2.98
CA TYR A 217 6.00 -7.36 -4.13
C TYR A 217 6.42 -8.09 -5.41
N HIS A 218 5.62 -9.06 -5.78
CA HIS A 218 5.78 -9.82 -7.01
C HIS A 218 4.49 -9.75 -7.84
N PRO A 219 4.56 -9.69 -9.19
CA PRO A 219 3.37 -9.59 -10.03
C PRO A 219 2.30 -10.66 -9.78
N CYS A 220 2.66 -11.90 -9.41
CA CYS A 220 1.67 -12.94 -9.10
C CYS A 220 0.77 -12.61 -7.90
N ASN A 221 1.21 -11.71 -7.01
CA ASN A 221 0.46 -11.18 -5.87
C ASN A 221 -0.20 -9.83 -6.18
N SER A 222 -0.01 -9.27 -7.38
CA SER A 222 -0.51 -7.95 -7.74
C SER A 222 -1.94 -7.97 -8.27
N TYR A 223 -2.59 -6.82 -8.10
CA TYR A 223 -3.85 -6.43 -8.72
C TYR A 223 -3.62 -5.10 -9.45
N ILE A 224 -3.66 -5.14 -10.78
CA ILE A 224 -3.50 -3.97 -11.62
C ILE A 224 -4.88 -3.51 -12.06
N TYR A 225 -5.16 -2.23 -11.93
CA TYR A 225 -6.41 -1.60 -12.30
C TYR A 225 -6.16 -0.47 -13.29
N LEU A 226 -6.93 -0.47 -14.37
CA LEU A 226 -6.93 0.55 -15.40
C LEU A 226 -8.36 1.04 -15.63
N TYR A 227 -8.56 2.34 -15.73
CA TYR A 227 -9.85 2.97 -15.96
C TYR A 227 -9.71 4.14 -16.94
N GLY A 228 -10.73 4.34 -17.78
CA GLY A 228 -10.87 5.49 -18.63
C GLY A 228 -10.72 5.21 -20.12
N ASP A 229 -10.59 6.30 -20.90
CA ASP A 229 -10.38 6.27 -22.34
C ASP A 229 -8.91 6.00 -22.65
N MET A 230 -8.59 4.78 -23.10
CA MET A 230 -7.24 4.39 -23.50
C MET A 230 -7.27 3.24 -24.50
N ASP A 231 -6.23 3.12 -25.34
CA ASP A 231 -5.99 1.93 -26.12
C ASP A 231 -5.53 0.78 -25.21
N ILE A 232 -6.46 -0.16 -24.95
CA ILE A 232 -6.23 -1.29 -24.04
C ILE A 232 -5.13 -2.21 -24.59
N GLU A 233 -5.11 -2.48 -25.91
CA GLU A 233 -4.12 -3.38 -26.53
C GLU A 233 -2.72 -2.78 -26.43
N GLU A 234 -2.56 -1.49 -26.76
CA GLU A 234 -1.29 -0.78 -26.64
C GLU A 234 -0.81 -0.79 -25.17
N ARG A 235 -1.70 -0.45 -24.25
CA ARG A 235 -1.36 -0.30 -22.83
C ARG A 235 -0.95 -1.62 -22.17
N LEU A 236 -1.69 -2.68 -22.44
CA LEU A 236 -1.37 -4.01 -21.90
C LEU A 236 -0.17 -4.65 -22.58
N THR A 237 0.06 -4.38 -23.86
CA THR A 237 1.29 -4.82 -24.54
C THR A 237 2.52 -4.14 -23.95
N TRP A 238 2.46 -2.82 -23.76
CA TRP A 238 3.54 -2.09 -23.10
C TRP A 238 3.81 -2.61 -21.65
N LEU A 239 2.75 -2.89 -20.88
CA LEU A 239 2.87 -3.44 -19.53
C LEU A 239 3.53 -4.81 -19.51
N ASP A 240 3.21 -5.67 -20.49
CA ASP A 240 3.86 -6.97 -20.68
C ASP A 240 5.35 -6.79 -21.01
N GLU A 241 5.65 -6.03 -22.06
CA GLU A 241 7.02 -5.88 -22.59
C GLU A 241 7.98 -5.22 -21.59
N GLU A 242 7.53 -4.18 -20.91
CA GLU A 242 8.40 -3.39 -20.00
C GLU A 242 8.53 -4.01 -18.60
N TYR A 243 7.52 -4.76 -18.12
CA TYR A 243 7.51 -5.24 -16.75
C TYR A 243 7.13 -6.72 -16.60
N LEU A 244 5.91 -7.12 -16.99
CA LEU A 244 5.36 -8.40 -16.55
C LEU A 244 6.03 -9.62 -17.18
N SER A 245 6.56 -9.51 -18.42
CA SER A 245 7.27 -10.60 -19.09
C SER A 245 8.60 -10.97 -18.44
N HIS A 246 9.14 -10.11 -17.57
CA HIS A 246 10.39 -10.35 -16.86
C HIS A 246 10.22 -11.24 -15.61
N TYR A 247 8.99 -11.52 -15.19
CA TYR A 247 8.65 -12.30 -14.01
C TYR A 247 7.98 -13.62 -14.36
N ASP A 248 8.24 -14.67 -13.58
CA ASP A 248 7.53 -15.95 -13.67
C ASP A 248 6.79 -16.22 -12.35
N ALA A 249 5.50 -16.56 -12.45
CA ALA A 249 4.68 -16.87 -11.28
C ALA A 249 5.18 -18.07 -10.46
N ASN A 250 6.03 -18.92 -11.04
CA ASN A 250 6.60 -20.09 -10.38
C ASN A 250 7.87 -19.78 -9.58
N GLU A 251 8.43 -18.57 -9.68
CA GLU A 251 9.65 -18.17 -8.96
C GLU A 251 9.38 -17.88 -7.47
N VAL A 252 8.14 -17.51 -7.13
CA VAL A 252 7.77 -17.12 -5.77
C VAL A 252 6.47 -17.78 -5.37
N GLU A 253 6.47 -18.46 -4.22
CA GLU A 253 5.23 -18.93 -3.58
C GLU A 253 4.73 -17.88 -2.61
N VAL A 254 3.66 -17.16 -2.96
CA VAL A 254 3.09 -16.09 -2.14
C VAL A 254 1.88 -16.58 -1.36
N HIS A 255 2.03 -16.68 -0.04
CA HIS A 255 0.94 -16.97 0.88
C HIS A 255 0.38 -15.65 1.44
N SER A 256 -0.55 -15.03 0.72
CA SER A 256 -1.21 -13.78 1.11
C SER A 256 -2.68 -13.95 1.48
N GLN A 257 -3.16 -15.18 1.62
CA GLN A 257 -4.54 -15.46 2.03
C GLN A 257 -4.72 -15.23 3.53
N ILE A 258 -5.82 -14.57 3.89
CA ILE A 258 -6.17 -14.29 5.27
C ILE A 258 -7.05 -15.42 5.79
N GLN A 259 -6.69 -15.95 6.94
CA GLN A 259 -7.52 -16.94 7.63
C GLN A 259 -8.80 -16.29 8.15
N LEU A 260 -9.91 -17.03 8.06
CA LEU A 260 -11.17 -16.58 8.65
C LEU A 260 -11.06 -16.61 10.18
N GLN A 261 -11.58 -15.56 10.81
CA GLN A 261 -11.73 -15.53 12.26
C GLN A 261 -12.68 -16.65 12.72
N LYS A 262 -12.27 -17.40 13.73
CA LYS A 262 -13.14 -18.41 14.34
C LYS A 262 -14.25 -17.74 15.14
N PRO A 263 -15.47 -18.33 15.17
CA PRO A 263 -16.52 -17.85 16.04
C PRO A 263 -16.08 -17.87 17.51
N PHE A 264 -16.51 -16.88 18.27
CA PHE A 264 -16.29 -16.83 19.70
C PHE A 264 -17.29 -17.73 20.45
N ASP A 265 -16.84 -18.46 21.45
CA ASP A 265 -17.71 -19.29 22.30
C ASP A 265 -18.43 -18.46 23.37
N ALA A 266 -17.93 -17.28 23.70
CA ALA A 266 -18.47 -16.37 24.71
C ALA A 266 -18.21 -14.91 24.35
N VAL A 267 -18.92 -14.01 25.03
CA VAL A 267 -18.67 -12.57 24.94
C VAL A 267 -17.29 -12.24 25.49
N VAL A 268 -16.49 -11.52 24.67
CA VAL A 268 -15.17 -11.00 25.08
C VAL A 268 -15.35 -9.56 25.55
N SER A 269 -14.73 -9.21 26.68
CA SER A 269 -14.72 -7.85 27.20
C SER A 269 -13.27 -7.44 27.50
N GLU A 270 -12.85 -6.35 26.92
CA GLU A 270 -11.51 -5.79 27.05
C GLU A 270 -11.60 -4.41 27.74
N ARG A 271 -10.60 -4.07 28.51
CA ARG A 271 -10.46 -2.74 29.13
C ARG A 271 -9.06 -2.23 28.85
N ARG A 272 -8.97 -1.08 28.21
CA ARG A 272 -7.70 -0.36 27.99
C ARG A 272 -7.67 0.91 28.81
N THR A 273 -6.48 1.32 29.23
CA THR A 273 -6.24 2.60 29.89
C THR A 273 -5.55 3.53 28.90
N TYR A 274 -5.99 4.77 28.88
CA TYR A 274 -5.37 5.81 28.08
C TYR A 274 -4.91 6.94 29.02
N PRO A 275 -3.65 7.40 28.95
CA PRO A 275 -3.17 8.49 29.79
C PRO A 275 -3.80 9.82 29.34
N VAL A 276 -4.68 10.39 30.17
CA VAL A 276 -5.25 11.71 29.95
C VAL A 276 -4.40 12.75 30.68
N SER A 277 -3.59 13.48 29.93
CA SER A 277 -2.72 14.52 30.51
C SER A 277 -3.45 15.84 30.77
N TYR A 278 -4.72 16.01 30.33
CA TYR A 278 -5.44 17.28 30.44
C TYR A 278 -6.92 17.10 30.79
N THR A 279 -7.35 17.68 31.89
CA THR A 279 -8.70 17.55 32.45
C THR A 279 -9.72 18.55 31.92
N HIS A 280 -9.41 19.35 30.91
CA HIS A 280 -10.33 20.35 30.33
C HIS A 280 -11.56 19.75 29.65
N LEU A 281 -11.51 18.53 29.25
CA LEU A 281 -12.64 17.77 28.65
C LEU A 281 -13.77 17.51 29.67
N ARG A 282 -13.52 17.67 30.98
CA ARG A 282 -14.55 17.46 32.02
C ARG A 282 -15.75 18.40 31.88
N ALA A 283 -15.58 19.59 31.36
CA ALA A 283 -16.68 20.55 31.23
C ALA A 283 -17.63 20.19 30.09
N HIS A 284 -17.17 19.42 29.11
CA HIS A 284 -18.00 18.93 28.01
C HIS A 284 -18.67 17.60 28.32
N GLU A 285 -18.00 16.73 29.07
CA GLU A 285 -18.54 15.42 29.46
C GLU A 285 -19.74 15.51 30.39
N THR A 286 -19.77 16.49 31.27
CA THR A 286 -20.90 16.73 32.18
C THR A 286 -22.17 17.19 31.46
N ARG A 287 -22.09 17.72 30.23
CA ARG A 287 -23.25 18.10 29.44
C ARG A 287 -23.84 16.95 28.61
N SER A 288 -23.02 16.01 28.17
CA SER A 288 -23.47 14.86 27.38
C SER A 288 -24.11 13.76 28.23
N ASN A 289 -23.83 13.72 29.54
CA ASN A 289 -24.42 12.77 30.49
C ASN A 289 -25.71 13.27 31.15
N LEU A 290 -26.24 14.42 30.75
CA LEU A 290 -27.47 15.00 31.26
C LEU A 290 -28.64 14.97 30.29
N VAL A 291 -28.58 14.08 29.28
CA VAL A 291 -29.70 13.81 28.33
C VAL A 291 -30.12 12.37 28.45
#